data_6105719cdfed418ac7dd2220a4be345d
#
_entry.id   6105719cdfed418ac7dd2220a4be345d
#
_cell.length_a   1.000
_cell.length_b   1.000
_cell.length_c   1.000
_cell.angle_alpha   90.00
_cell.angle_beta   90.00
_cell.angle_gamma   90.00
#
_symmetry.space_group_name_H-M   'P 1'
#
loop_
_entity.id
_entity.type
_entity.pdbx_description
1 polymer ?
#
loop_
_entity_poly.entity_id
_entity_poly.type
_entity_poly.pdbx_seq_one_letter_code
_entity_poly.pdbx_strand_id
1 'polypeptide(L)'
;MARVAVQLTNFTGGELSPRLDGRNDLAKYSSGCATLENLIVYPHGSAARRPGTNFVAQVADSDNKTRLIPFEFSTTQTYMLEFSNLKIRVFKDNGSVLESNKTITAITKANPGVITSNSHGYLTGDEILITSVVGMTELNNKNFLVVKIDANTFSLTDKDGVAINTTNFTTYSSAGTMNRVFEITTPYTTAQLFDIKFAQSADVMYITHPSHEASKLSRTGHTSWSLDEVDFIKGPFLDPNITTTTLTPSNASTGSRTITASAVTGINGG
;
A
#
# COMPACT_ATOMS: atom_id res chain seq x y z
N MET A 1 63.06 -5.04 -8.63
CA MET A 1 62.00 -6.05 -8.84
C MET A 1 60.80 -5.36 -9.45
N ALA A 2 60.35 -5.81 -10.65
CA ALA A 2 59.13 -5.25 -11.26
C ALA A 2 57.92 -5.68 -10.44
N ARG A 3 57.10 -4.73 -9.99
CA ARG A 3 55.82 -5.02 -9.38
C ARG A 3 54.86 -5.52 -10.45
N VAL A 4 54.48 -6.75 -10.36
CA VAL A 4 53.37 -7.31 -11.18
C VAL A 4 52.06 -6.82 -10.61
N ALA A 5 51.37 -5.95 -11.34
CA ALA A 5 50.03 -5.55 -10.97
C ALA A 5 49.06 -6.68 -11.32
N VAL A 6 48.42 -7.26 -10.34
CA VAL A 6 47.32 -8.26 -10.56
C VAL A 6 46.06 -7.46 -10.97
N GLN A 7 45.60 -7.70 -12.19
CA GLN A 7 44.37 -7.10 -12.68
C GLN A 7 43.17 -7.98 -12.32
N LEU A 8 42.17 -7.44 -11.63
CA LEU A 8 40.88 -8.07 -11.43
C LEU A 8 39.94 -7.66 -12.56
N THR A 9 39.63 -8.62 -13.46
CA THR A 9 38.84 -8.35 -14.67
C THR A 9 37.39 -8.90 -14.57
N ASN A 10 37.10 -9.63 -13.51
CA ASN A 10 35.83 -10.30 -13.30
C ASN A 10 35.38 -10.15 -11.85
N PHE A 11 34.16 -9.68 -11.63
CA PHE A 11 33.57 -9.43 -10.33
C PHE A 11 32.40 -10.39 -10.00
N THR A 12 32.25 -11.52 -10.75
CA THR A 12 31.15 -12.45 -10.55
C THR A 12 31.12 -13.13 -9.18
N GLY A 13 32.25 -13.13 -8.46
CA GLY A 13 32.34 -13.58 -7.07
C GLY A 13 31.66 -12.64 -6.07
N GLY A 14 31.43 -11.38 -6.49
CA GLY A 14 30.82 -10.36 -5.63
C GLY A 14 31.73 -9.93 -4.47
N GLU A 15 31.10 -9.45 -3.40
CA GLU A 15 31.81 -9.15 -2.15
C GLU A 15 32.07 -10.42 -1.36
N LEU A 16 33.30 -10.61 -0.97
CA LEU A 16 33.73 -11.79 -0.20
C LEU A 16 33.78 -11.45 1.29
N SER A 17 33.32 -12.41 2.09
CA SER A 17 33.45 -12.28 3.55
C SER A 17 34.92 -12.16 3.96
N PRO A 18 35.27 -11.30 4.94
CA PRO A 18 36.63 -11.21 5.49
C PRO A 18 37.19 -12.56 5.98
N ARG A 19 36.33 -13.52 6.28
CA ARG A 19 36.73 -14.91 6.65
C ARG A 19 37.37 -15.69 5.50
N LEU A 20 37.23 -15.21 4.28
CA LEU A 20 37.78 -15.80 3.06
C LEU A 20 39.11 -15.14 2.65
N ASP A 21 39.57 -14.16 3.39
CA ASP A 21 40.82 -13.47 3.07
C ASP A 21 42.00 -14.44 3.02
N GLY A 22 42.76 -14.36 1.93
CA GLY A 22 43.91 -15.27 1.69
C GLY A 22 43.55 -16.67 1.21
N ARG A 23 42.26 -17.00 1.03
CA ARG A 23 41.81 -18.33 0.54
C ARG A 23 41.96 -18.45 -0.99
N ASN A 24 43.19 -18.45 -1.50
CA ASN A 24 43.49 -18.54 -2.92
C ASN A 24 43.15 -19.93 -3.53
N ASP A 25 42.83 -20.88 -2.68
CA ASP A 25 42.36 -22.21 -3.05
C ASP A 25 40.91 -22.21 -3.58
N LEU A 26 40.17 -21.15 -3.34
CA LEU A 26 38.79 -21.03 -3.78
C LEU A 26 38.71 -20.37 -5.17
N ALA A 27 38.07 -21.04 -6.12
CA ALA A 27 37.91 -20.53 -7.50
C ALA A 27 37.24 -19.14 -7.55
N LYS A 28 36.32 -18.84 -6.62
CA LYS A 28 35.63 -17.55 -6.54
C LYS A 28 36.50 -16.42 -5.97
N TYR A 29 37.64 -16.75 -5.33
CA TYR A 29 38.49 -15.72 -4.72
C TYR A 29 39.08 -14.78 -5.77
N SER A 30 39.48 -15.29 -6.94
CA SER A 30 40.03 -14.51 -8.05
C SER A 30 39.01 -13.64 -8.79
N SER A 31 37.70 -13.83 -8.55
CA SER A 31 36.61 -13.05 -9.15
C SER A 31 35.82 -12.26 -8.14
N GLY A 32 36.27 -12.20 -6.89
CA GLY A 32 35.65 -11.44 -5.83
C GLY A 32 36.47 -10.23 -5.40
N CYS A 33 35.88 -9.36 -4.60
CA CYS A 33 36.54 -8.20 -4.01
C CYS A 33 36.18 -8.08 -2.52
N ALA A 34 37.01 -7.33 -1.77
CA ALA A 34 36.82 -7.15 -0.33
C ALA A 34 35.63 -6.21 -0.02
N THR A 35 35.32 -5.28 -0.92
CA THR A 35 34.23 -4.33 -0.75
C THR A 35 33.56 -4.06 -2.09
N LEU A 36 32.23 -4.17 -2.16
CA LEU A 36 31.44 -3.95 -3.38
C LEU A 36 30.19 -3.12 -3.06
N GLU A 37 30.38 -1.92 -2.54
CA GLU A 37 29.29 -1.05 -2.17
C GLU A 37 28.73 -0.26 -3.36
N ASN A 38 27.40 -0.16 -3.45
CA ASN A 38 26.69 0.59 -4.49
C ASN A 38 27.02 0.17 -5.94
N LEU A 39 27.41 -1.10 -6.13
CA LEU A 39 27.69 -1.69 -7.42
C LEU A 39 26.76 -2.88 -7.70
N ILE A 40 26.42 -3.07 -8.96
CA ILE A 40 25.67 -4.23 -9.45
C ILE A 40 26.62 -5.06 -10.32
N VAL A 41 26.77 -6.34 -9.99
CA VAL A 41 27.58 -7.27 -10.76
C VAL A 41 26.73 -7.89 -11.85
N TYR A 42 27.23 -7.86 -13.07
CA TYR A 42 26.60 -8.53 -14.20
C TYR A 42 27.15 -9.96 -14.39
N PRO A 43 26.34 -10.89 -14.93
CA PRO A 43 26.74 -12.28 -15.12
C PRO A 43 28.00 -12.45 -15.99
N HIS A 44 28.29 -11.52 -16.87
CA HIS A 44 29.49 -11.52 -17.76
C HIS A 44 30.75 -10.94 -17.10
N GLY A 45 30.71 -10.63 -15.81
CA GLY A 45 31.90 -10.27 -15.02
C GLY A 45 32.09 -8.80 -14.73
N SER A 46 31.44 -7.91 -15.45
CA SER A 46 31.54 -6.47 -15.19
C SER A 46 30.75 -6.05 -13.94
N ALA A 47 31.17 -4.94 -13.33
CA ALA A 47 30.41 -4.27 -12.29
C ALA A 47 30.06 -2.85 -12.74
N ALA A 48 28.81 -2.45 -12.56
CA ALA A 48 28.31 -1.12 -12.84
C ALA A 48 27.78 -0.44 -11.59
N ARG A 49 27.87 0.87 -11.55
CA ARG A 49 27.25 1.66 -10.48
C ARG A 49 25.74 1.46 -10.46
N ARG A 50 25.16 1.17 -9.30
CA ARG A 50 23.72 1.07 -9.19
C ARG A 50 23.07 2.42 -9.56
N PRO A 51 21.86 2.40 -10.15
CA PRO A 51 21.10 3.62 -10.36
C PRO A 51 20.78 4.32 -9.04
N GLY A 52 20.53 5.62 -9.10
CA GLY A 52 20.07 6.40 -7.95
C GLY A 52 18.71 5.94 -7.47
N THR A 53 18.34 6.35 -6.29
CA THR A 53 16.98 6.20 -5.76
C THR A 53 16.18 7.46 -6.02
N ASN A 54 14.91 7.30 -6.33
CA ASN A 54 13.95 8.39 -6.46
C ASN A 54 12.97 8.34 -5.28
N PHE A 55 12.74 9.49 -4.65
CA PHE A 55 11.69 9.61 -3.65
C PHE A 55 10.33 9.64 -4.34
N VAL A 56 9.43 8.75 -3.95
CA VAL A 56 8.08 8.64 -4.53
C VAL A 56 7.05 9.31 -3.62
N ALA A 57 6.96 8.87 -2.38
CA ALA A 57 6.05 9.43 -1.40
C ALA A 57 6.47 9.02 0.02
N GLN A 58 6.04 9.79 1.00
CA GLN A 58 6.09 9.39 2.40
C GLN A 58 4.97 8.38 2.68
N VAL A 59 5.25 7.36 3.50
CA VAL A 59 4.24 6.39 3.93
C VAL A 59 3.04 7.06 4.61
N ALA A 60 1.92 6.34 4.69
CA ALA A 60 0.68 6.87 5.29
C ALA A 60 0.88 7.34 6.73
N ASP A 61 1.66 6.58 7.49
CA ASP A 61 1.99 6.82 8.89
C ASP A 61 3.45 6.39 9.11
N SER A 62 4.34 7.37 9.35
CA SER A 62 5.78 7.12 9.52
C SER A 62 6.13 6.51 10.88
N ASP A 63 5.25 6.58 11.87
CA ASP A 63 5.46 5.99 13.18
C ASP A 63 5.20 4.49 13.20
N ASN A 64 4.53 3.97 12.17
CA ASN A 64 4.14 2.60 12.06
C ASN A 64 4.79 1.88 10.85
N LYS A 65 5.01 0.58 11.02
CA LYS A 65 5.50 -0.28 9.94
C LYS A 65 4.46 -0.38 8.84
N THR A 66 4.91 -0.32 7.60
CA THR A 66 4.10 -0.57 6.41
C THR A 66 4.65 -1.76 5.64
N ARG A 67 3.84 -2.37 4.81
CA ARG A 67 4.25 -3.47 3.95
C ARG A 67 3.93 -3.15 2.50
N LEU A 68 4.92 -3.25 1.62
CA LEU A 68 4.76 -3.09 0.19
C LEU A 68 4.50 -4.45 -0.47
N ILE A 69 3.46 -4.53 -1.29
CA ILE A 69 3.09 -5.73 -2.05
C ILE A 69 2.92 -5.32 -3.51
N PRO A 70 3.64 -5.95 -4.46
CA PRO A 70 3.45 -5.67 -5.87
C PRO A 70 2.11 -6.24 -6.36
N PHE A 71 1.50 -5.54 -7.32
CA PHE A 71 0.31 -5.99 -8.02
C PHE A 71 0.53 -5.79 -9.52
N GLU A 72 0.63 -6.89 -10.26
CA GLU A 72 0.97 -6.89 -11.69
C GLU A 72 -0.28 -7.15 -12.53
N PHE A 73 -0.83 -6.09 -13.12
CA PHE A 73 -1.96 -6.22 -14.04
C PHE A 73 -1.51 -6.71 -15.43
N SER A 74 -0.40 -6.18 -15.92
CA SER A 74 0.20 -6.56 -17.20
C SER A 74 1.72 -6.30 -17.18
N THR A 75 2.42 -6.74 -18.20
CA THR A 75 3.87 -6.50 -18.35
C THR A 75 4.25 -5.02 -18.44
N THR A 76 3.30 -4.16 -18.78
CA THR A 76 3.48 -2.71 -18.92
C THR A 76 2.82 -1.89 -17.82
N GLN A 77 1.93 -2.51 -17.04
CA GLN A 77 1.18 -1.81 -15.99
C GLN A 77 1.25 -2.58 -14.67
N THR A 78 2.04 -2.05 -13.76
CA THR A 78 2.22 -2.58 -12.42
C THR A 78 1.83 -1.52 -11.39
N TYR A 79 1.42 -1.99 -10.23
CA TYR A 79 1.13 -1.16 -9.07
C TYR A 79 1.98 -1.64 -7.90
N MET A 80 2.27 -0.72 -6.99
CA MET A 80 2.77 -1.04 -5.68
C MET A 80 1.69 -0.70 -4.65
N LEU A 81 1.29 -1.69 -3.88
CA LEU A 81 0.31 -1.54 -2.82
C LEU A 81 1.04 -1.33 -1.50
N GLU A 82 0.80 -0.20 -0.84
CA GLU A 82 1.28 0.08 0.52
C GLU A 82 0.18 -0.31 1.51
N PHE A 83 0.36 -1.42 2.18
CA PHE A 83 -0.47 -1.81 3.31
C PHE A 83 -0.01 -1.08 4.56
N SER A 84 -0.89 -0.32 5.16
CA SER A 84 -0.71 0.42 6.40
C SER A 84 -1.87 0.12 7.36
N ASN A 85 -1.93 0.80 8.49
CA ASN A 85 -2.99 0.57 9.47
C ASN A 85 -4.38 0.81 8.88
N LEU A 86 -5.17 -0.24 8.73
CA LEU A 86 -6.56 -0.25 8.24
C LEU A 86 -6.77 0.31 6.82
N LYS A 87 -5.71 0.46 6.03
CA LYS A 87 -5.81 0.97 4.66
C LYS A 87 -4.72 0.46 3.73
N ILE A 88 -5.00 0.52 2.42
CA ILE A 88 -4.04 0.31 1.35
C ILE A 88 -3.98 1.57 0.51
N ARG A 89 -2.77 2.04 0.20
CA ARG A 89 -2.49 3.05 -0.82
C ARG A 89 -1.97 2.39 -2.08
N VAL A 90 -2.27 2.98 -3.20
CA VAL A 90 -1.89 2.47 -4.51
C VAL A 90 -0.92 3.43 -5.18
N PHE A 91 0.21 2.91 -5.61
CA PHE A 91 1.23 3.66 -6.35
C PHE A 91 1.35 3.12 -7.77
N LYS A 92 1.55 4.03 -8.71
CA LYS A 92 1.75 3.74 -10.13
C LYS A 92 2.67 4.82 -10.74
N ASP A 93 3.53 4.44 -11.67
CA ASP A 93 4.37 5.37 -12.45
C ASP A 93 5.14 6.37 -11.57
N ASN A 94 5.73 5.90 -10.46
CA ASN A 94 6.47 6.69 -9.48
C ASN A 94 5.65 7.77 -8.75
N GLY A 95 4.35 7.59 -8.61
CA GLY A 95 3.47 8.49 -7.87
C GLY A 95 2.31 7.74 -7.19
N SER A 96 1.66 8.41 -6.24
CA SER A 96 0.42 7.94 -5.65
C SER A 96 -0.71 8.00 -6.68
N VAL A 97 -1.58 7.01 -6.69
CA VAL A 97 -2.83 7.10 -7.45
C VAL A 97 -3.73 8.14 -6.78
N LEU A 98 -4.23 9.06 -7.57
CA LEU A 98 -5.03 10.18 -7.09
C LEU A 98 -6.46 10.09 -7.60
N GLU A 99 -7.41 10.53 -6.79
CA GLU A 99 -8.80 10.71 -7.22
C GLU A 99 -8.97 11.95 -8.11
N SER A 100 -10.20 12.15 -8.62
CA SER A 100 -10.53 13.33 -9.42
C SER A 100 -10.24 14.63 -8.66
N ASN A 101 -9.75 15.62 -9.40
CA ASN A 101 -9.37 16.91 -8.82
C ASN A 101 -10.58 17.72 -8.31
N LYS A 102 -10.31 18.57 -7.32
CA LYS A 102 -11.17 19.66 -6.85
C LYS A 102 -10.45 20.98 -7.03
N THR A 103 -11.20 22.03 -7.33
CA THR A 103 -10.64 23.36 -7.59
C THR A 103 -10.57 24.16 -6.30
N ILE A 104 -9.47 24.88 -6.09
CA ILE A 104 -9.31 25.87 -5.02
C ILE A 104 -9.92 27.18 -5.50
N THR A 105 -10.75 27.82 -4.66
CA THR A 105 -11.35 29.13 -4.93
C THR A 105 -10.75 30.24 -4.09
N ALA A 106 -10.25 29.95 -2.90
CA ALA A 106 -9.55 30.89 -2.03
C ALA A 106 -8.62 30.19 -1.05
N ILE A 107 -7.57 30.88 -0.60
CA ILE A 107 -6.71 30.47 0.50
C ILE A 107 -6.42 31.70 1.36
N THR A 108 -6.63 31.58 2.67
CA THR A 108 -6.33 32.68 3.61
C THR A 108 -4.86 32.71 4.00
N LYS A 109 -4.36 33.90 4.34
CA LYS A 109 -3.06 34.08 5.03
C LYS A 109 -3.31 34.10 6.53
N ALA A 110 -3.28 32.94 7.17
CA ALA A 110 -3.63 32.74 8.57
C ALA A 110 -2.86 31.57 9.20
N ASN A 111 -3.02 31.38 10.48
CA ASN A 111 -2.52 30.22 11.22
C ASN A 111 -3.67 29.59 12.02
N PRO A 112 -4.22 28.44 11.58
CA PRO A 112 -3.95 27.76 10.33
C PRO A 112 -4.49 28.51 9.10
N GLY A 113 -3.86 28.26 7.94
CA GLY A 113 -4.40 28.67 6.65
C GLY A 113 -5.66 27.89 6.31
N VAL A 114 -6.70 28.58 5.83
CA VAL A 114 -7.97 27.97 5.42
C VAL A 114 -8.08 27.99 3.90
N ILE A 115 -8.41 26.82 3.34
CA ILE A 115 -8.68 26.64 1.91
C ILE A 115 -10.19 26.58 1.70
N THR A 116 -10.66 27.27 0.68
CA THR A 116 -12.05 27.22 0.21
C THR A 116 -12.13 26.46 -1.11
N SER A 117 -13.03 25.50 -1.16
CA SER A 117 -13.36 24.71 -2.35
C SER A 117 -14.79 24.21 -2.24
N ASN A 118 -15.63 24.60 -3.18
CA ASN A 118 -17.06 24.28 -3.13
C ASN A 118 -17.32 22.77 -3.15
N SER A 119 -18.08 22.30 -2.15
CA SER A 119 -18.48 20.90 -2.02
C SER A 119 -17.29 19.93 -2.21
N HIS A 120 -16.19 20.18 -1.51
CA HIS A 120 -14.93 19.43 -1.69
C HIS A 120 -15.08 17.94 -1.35
N GLY A 121 -15.96 17.57 -0.41
CA GLY A 121 -16.24 16.17 -0.05
C GLY A 121 -15.15 15.49 0.76
N TYR A 122 -14.08 16.20 1.15
CA TYR A 122 -13.01 15.64 1.99
C TYR A 122 -13.44 15.48 3.44
N LEU A 123 -12.81 14.52 4.11
CA LEU A 123 -12.95 14.26 5.55
C LEU A 123 -11.65 14.64 6.27
N THR A 124 -11.74 14.86 7.57
CA THR A 124 -10.54 15.02 8.39
C THR A 124 -9.69 13.76 8.33
N GLY A 125 -8.39 13.93 8.03
CA GLY A 125 -7.44 12.84 7.86
C GLY A 125 -7.23 12.41 6.39
N ASP A 126 -8.04 12.88 5.44
CA ASP A 126 -7.76 12.65 4.02
C ASP A 126 -6.44 13.30 3.63
N GLU A 127 -5.60 12.58 2.89
CA GLU A 127 -4.37 13.13 2.32
C GLU A 127 -4.64 13.68 0.93
N ILE A 128 -4.25 14.91 0.67
CA ILE A 128 -4.42 15.59 -0.61
C ILE A 128 -3.09 16.10 -1.16
N LEU A 129 -2.92 16.02 -2.46
CA LEU A 129 -1.85 16.68 -3.21
C LEU A 129 -2.38 17.99 -3.78
N ILE A 130 -1.69 19.10 -3.50
CA ILE A 130 -2.01 20.43 -4.05
C ILE A 130 -1.08 20.75 -5.21
N THR A 131 -1.64 21.25 -6.31
CA THR A 131 -0.87 21.65 -7.50
C THR A 131 -1.45 22.89 -8.15
N SER A 132 -0.64 23.56 -8.97
CA SER A 132 -1.08 24.66 -9.85
C SER A 132 -1.68 25.89 -9.15
N VAL A 133 -1.37 26.09 -7.87
CA VAL A 133 -1.74 27.33 -7.15
C VAL A 133 -0.90 28.48 -7.68
N VAL A 134 -1.53 29.60 -8.01
CA VAL A 134 -0.89 30.84 -8.42
C VAL A 134 -0.87 31.81 -7.24
N GLY A 135 0.27 32.41 -6.99
CA GLY A 135 0.54 33.28 -5.84
C GLY A 135 1.14 32.47 -4.69
N MET A 136 0.34 31.73 -3.93
CA MET A 136 0.78 30.91 -2.78
C MET A 136 1.41 29.58 -3.25
N THR A 137 2.50 29.67 -4.00
CA THR A 137 3.17 28.53 -4.64
C THR A 137 3.87 27.61 -3.64
N GLU A 138 4.04 28.03 -2.40
CA GLU A 138 4.65 27.25 -1.32
C GLU A 138 3.87 25.96 -1.00
N LEU A 139 2.59 25.88 -1.40
CA LEU A 139 1.74 24.71 -1.27
C LEU A 139 1.87 23.72 -2.44
N ASN A 140 2.42 24.15 -3.58
CA ASN A 140 2.45 23.31 -4.78
C ASN A 140 3.36 22.08 -4.64
N ASN A 141 2.89 20.98 -5.21
CA ASN A 141 3.58 19.68 -5.27
C ASN A 141 3.90 19.11 -3.89
N LYS A 142 3.02 19.38 -2.92
CA LYS A 142 3.12 18.86 -1.57
C LYS A 142 1.84 18.17 -1.15
N ASN A 143 2.01 17.14 -0.35
CA ASN A 143 0.91 16.43 0.28
C ASN A 143 0.63 17.02 1.67
N PHE A 144 -0.65 17.12 2.00
CA PHE A 144 -1.13 17.62 3.29
C PHE A 144 -2.28 16.75 3.78
N LEU A 145 -2.51 16.74 5.09
CA LEU A 145 -3.71 16.16 5.68
C LEU A 145 -4.77 17.26 5.85
N VAL A 146 -6.00 16.89 5.55
CA VAL A 146 -7.16 17.78 5.66
C VAL A 146 -7.67 17.78 7.10
N VAL A 147 -7.96 18.97 7.62
CA VAL A 147 -8.78 19.17 8.82
C VAL A 147 -10.06 19.90 8.39
N LYS A 148 -11.12 19.13 8.21
CA LYS A 148 -12.41 19.62 7.72
C LYS A 148 -13.04 20.62 8.70
N ILE A 149 -13.47 21.77 8.19
CA ILE A 149 -14.23 22.78 8.94
C ILE A 149 -15.71 22.63 8.57
N ASP A 150 -16.03 22.71 7.29
CA ASP A 150 -17.41 22.55 6.79
C ASP A 150 -17.42 21.88 5.39
N ALA A 151 -18.52 21.99 4.64
CA ALA A 151 -18.65 21.38 3.31
C ALA A 151 -17.79 22.06 2.23
N ASN A 152 -17.34 23.30 2.46
CA ASN A 152 -16.65 24.14 1.49
C ASN A 152 -15.27 24.59 1.98
N THR A 153 -14.96 24.44 3.27
CA THR A 153 -13.73 24.95 3.88
C THR A 153 -13.03 23.89 4.72
N PHE A 154 -11.71 23.94 4.71
CA PHE A 154 -10.85 23.09 5.54
C PHE A 154 -9.49 23.78 5.77
N SER A 155 -8.80 23.37 6.80
CA SER A 155 -7.39 23.71 7.03
C SER A 155 -6.49 22.50 6.73
N LEU A 156 -5.19 22.76 6.70
CA LEU A 156 -4.17 21.76 6.41
C LEU A 156 -3.28 21.50 7.61
N THR A 157 -2.85 20.25 7.75
CA THR A 157 -1.71 19.89 8.59
C THR A 157 -0.66 19.13 7.76
N ASP A 158 0.56 19.09 8.24
CA ASP A 158 1.55 18.11 7.79
C ASP A 158 1.21 16.71 8.35
N LYS A 159 2.05 15.72 8.05
CA LYS A 159 1.85 14.34 8.52
C LYS A 159 2.10 14.16 10.01
N ASP A 160 2.79 15.09 10.64
CA ASP A 160 3.03 15.11 12.08
C ASP A 160 1.88 15.82 12.84
N GLY A 161 0.83 16.24 12.13
CA GLY A 161 -0.33 16.92 12.68
C GLY A 161 -0.13 18.40 12.97
N VAL A 162 1.00 19.00 12.53
CA VAL A 162 1.28 20.41 12.73
C VAL A 162 0.50 21.25 11.70
N ALA A 163 -0.26 22.22 12.18
CA ALA A 163 -1.07 23.08 11.33
C ALA A 163 -0.20 23.93 10.37
N ILE A 164 -0.62 24.01 9.12
CA ILE A 164 0.10 24.80 8.11
C ILE A 164 -0.17 26.29 8.31
N ASN A 165 0.86 26.99 8.71
CA ASN A 165 0.84 28.44 8.89
C ASN A 165 1.15 29.13 7.55
N THR A 166 0.16 29.77 6.95
CA THR A 166 0.27 30.47 5.67
C THR A 166 0.50 31.98 5.82
N THR A 167 0.68 32.50 7.04
CA THR A 167 0.81 33.94 7.31
C THR A 167 1.94 34.59 6.51
N ASN A 168 3.07 33.88 6.38
CA ASN A 168 4.26 34.37 5.66
C ASN A 168 4.37 33.87 4.21
N PHE A 169 3.37 33.12 3.72
CA PHE A 169 3.36 32.67 2.33
C PHE A 169 2.98 33.80 1.38
N THR A 170 3.32 33.64 0.13
CA THR A 170 2.87 34.54 -0.93
C THR A 170 1.34 34.60 -0.96
N THR A 171 0.77 35.76 -1.25
CA THR A 171 -0.70 35.91 -1.29
C THR A 171 -1.27 35.03 -2.40
N TYR A 172 -2.32 34.25 -2.08
CA TYR A 172 -3.09 33.51 -3.09
C TYR A 172 -3.65 34.47 -4.14
N SER A 173 -3.48 34.16 -5.40
CA SER A 173 -3.99 34.97 -6.52
C SER A 173 -5.15 34.26 -7.24
N SER A 174 -4.91 33.05 -7.70
CA SER A 174 -5.90 32.28 -8.46
C SER A 174 -5.49 30.82 -8.63
N ALA A 175 -6.38 30.04 -9.26
CA ALA A 175 -6.18 28.66 -9.67
C ALA A 175 -5.86 27.71 -8.50
N GLY A 176 -5.32 26.55 -8.80
CA GLY A 176 -5.00 25.49 -7.87
C GLY A 176 -6.00 24.35 -7.92
N THR A 177 -5.46 23.16 -7.92
CA THR A 177 -6.20 21.91 -7.87
C THR A 177 -5.72 21.06 -6.71
N MET A 178 -6.62 20.23 -6.20
CA MET A 178 -6.38 19.30 -5.12
C MET A 178 -6.88 17.93 -5.52
N ASN A 179 -6.06 16.92 -5.30
CA ASN A 179 -6.42 15.54 -5.56
C ASN A 179 -6.24 14.75 -4.26
N ARG A 180 -7.27 14.03 -3.85
CA ARG A 180 -7.15 13.09 -2.72
C ARG A 180 -6.32 11.89 -3.15
N VAL A 181 -5.40 11.46 -2.29
CA VAL A 181 -4.69 10.18 -2.45
C VAL A 181 -5.72 9.07 -2.34
N PHE A 182 -5.74 8.18 -3.33
CA PHE A 182 -6.66 7.06 -3.34
C PHE A 182 -6.27 6.03 -2.28
N GLU A 183 -7.23 5.66 -1.44
CA GLU A 183 -7.05 4.70 -0.36
C GLU A 183 -8.18 3.66 -0.38
N ILE A 184 -7.86 2.42 -0.01
CA ILE A 184 -8.80 1.31 0.14
C ILE A 184 -8.82 0.95 1.62
N THR A 185 -10.00 0.93 2.24
CA THR A 185 -10.15 0.50 3.63
C THR A 185 -9.95 -1.01 3.76
N THR A 186 -9.23 -1.43 4.80
CA THR A 186 -8.98 -2.85 5.09
C THR A 186 -9.20 -3.16 6.56
N PRO A 187 -9.43 -4.42 6.95
CA PRO A 187 -9.53 -4.80 8.35
C PRO A 187 -8.16 -4.99 9.04
N TYR A 188 -7.05 -4.92 8.30
CA TYR A 188 -5.73 -5.30 8.80
C TYR A 188 -5.08 -4.16 9.59
N THR A 189 -4.72 -4.43 10.83
CA THR A 189 -3.95 -3.50 11.67
C THR A 189 -2.45 -3.58 11.40
N THR A 190 -1.68 -2.58 11.82
CA THR A 190 -0.21 -2.54 11.69
C THR A 190 0.48 -3.83 12.16
N ALA A 191 0.02 -4.41 13.27
CA ALA A 191 0.61 -5.64 13.83
C ALA A 191 0.40 -6.87 12.91
N GLN A 192 -0.64 -6.85 12.10
CA GLN A 192 -1.08 -7.97 11.26
C GLN A 192 -0.49 -7.95 9.86
N LEU A 193 0.08 -6.84 9.42
CA LEU A 193 0.49 -6.65 8.02
C LEU A 193 1.49 -7.69 7.50
N PHE A 194 2.39 -8.17 8.35
CA PHE A 194 3.43 -9.13 7.96
C PHE A 194 2.95 -10.59 8.00
N ASP A 195 1.81 -10.87 8.64
CA ASP A 195 1.18 -12.19 8.67
C ASP A 195 0.27 -12.44 7.45
N ILE A 196 -0.07 -11.38 6.71
CA ILE A 196 -0.83 -11.46 5.46
C ILE A 196 -0.11 -12.40 4.48
N LYS A 197 -0.84 -13.35 3.91
CA LYS A 197 -0.42 -14.13 2.74
C LYS A 197 -1.27 -13.71 1.56
N PHE A 198 -0.68 -13.71 0.37
CA PHE A 198 -1.38 -13.30 -0.82
C PHE A 198 -0.99 -14.15 -2.02
N ALA A 199 -1.91 -14.27 -2.95
CA ALA A 199 -1.69 -14.84 -4.29
C ALA A 199 -2.50 -14.01 -5.29
N GLN A 200 -1.89 -13.70 -6.43
CA GLN A 200 -2.54 -12.89 -7.46
C GLN A 200 -2.84 -13.74 -8.70
N SER A 201 -3.99 -13.48 -9.31
CA SER A 201 -4.36 -13.99 -10.62
C SER A 201 -5.05 -12.86 -11.39
N ALA A 202 -4.40 -12.38 -12.45
CA ALA A 202 -4.87 -11.24 -13.26
C ALA A 202 -5.23 -10.02 -12.39
N ASP A 203 -6.46 -9.51 -12.49
CA ASP A 203 -6.95 -8.33 -11.76
C ASP A 203 -7.41 -8.61 -10.32
N VAL A 204 -7.17 -9.79 -9.80
CA VAL A 204 -7.62 -10.20 -8.46
C VAL A 204 -6.45 -10.70 -7.64
N MET A 205 -6.29 -10.16 -6.45
CA MET A 205 -5.37 -10.66 -5.43
C MET A 205 -6.17 -11.25 -4.27
N TYR A 206 -5.95 -12.53 -4.00
CA TYR A 206 -6.49 -13.21 -2.83
C TYR A 206 -5.59 -12.96 -1.64
N ILE A 207 -6.19 -12.56 -0.53
CA ILE A 207 -5.50 -12.19 0.71
C ILE A 207 -6.03 -13.06 1.83
N THR A 208 -5.13 -13.65 2.61
CA THR A 208 -5.49 -14.44 3.79
C THR A 208 -4.69 -13.99 5.01
N HIS A 209 -5.33 -14.05 6.16
CA HIS A 209 -4.74 -13.75 7.46
C HIS A 209 -5.36 -14.66 8.53
N PRO A 210 -4.60 -15.12 9.55
CA PRO A 210 -5.12 -16.05 10.57
C PRO A 210 -6.35 -15.56 11.35
N SER A 211 -6.50 -14.24 11.50
CA SER A 211 -7.58 -13.62 12.30
C SER A 211 -8.68 -12.96 11.45
N HIS A 212 -8.64 -13.07 10.13
CA HIS A 212 -9.61 -12.49 9.22
C HIS A 212 -10.04 -13.50 8.17
N GLU A 213 -11.24 -13.36 7.67
CA GLU A 213 -11.72 -14.17 6.56
C GLU A 213 -10.90 -13.92 5.29
N ALA A 214 -10.83 -14.94 4.44
CA ALA A 214 -10.13 -14.80 3.16
C ALA A 214 -10.83 -13.72 2.32
N SER A 215 -10.05 -12.78 1.81
CA SER A 215 -10.55 -11.65 1.03
C SER A 215 -9.98 -11.65 -0.37
N LYS A 216 -10.68 -11.04 -1.31
CA LYS A 216 -10.21 -10.76 -2.66
C LYS A 216 -10.17 -9.26 -2.89
N LEU A 217 -8.99 -8.76 -3.25
CA LEU A 217 -8.78 -7.41 -3.72
C LEU A 217 -8.89 -7.41 -5.23
N SER A 218 -9.95 -6.81 -5.76
CA SER A 218 -10.25 -6.77 -7.20
C SER A 218 -10.04 -5.35 -7.73
N ARG A 219 -9.41 -5.25 -8.90
CA ARG A 219 -9.16 -3.99 -9.60
C ARG A 219 -10.01 -3.90 -10.87
N THR A 220 -10.71 -2.81 -11.06
CA THR A 220 -11.44 -2.49 -12.31
C THR A 220 -10.94 -1.20 -12.96
N GLY A 221 -10.16 -0.38 -12.25
CA GLY A 221 -9.57 0.86 -12.74
C GLY A 221 -8.46 1.37 -11.83
N HIS A 222 -7.85 2.52 -12.15
CA HIS A 222 -6.78 3.08 -11.31
C HIS A 222 -7.28 3.45 -9.91
N THR A 223 -8.48 4.03 -9.83
CA THR A 223 -9.16 4.44 -8.60
C THR A 223 -10.41 3.61 -8.31
N SER A 224 -10.50 2.41 -8.90
CA SER A 224 -11.66 1.52 -8.75
C SER A 224 -11.17 0.16 -8.30
N TRP A 225 -11.21 -0.05 -7.00
CA TRP A 225 -10.79 -1.26 -6.31
C TRP A 225 -11.84 -1.65 -5.27
N SER A 226 -12.04 -2.94 -5.08
CA SER A 226 -12.87 -3.48 -3.99
C SER A 226 -12.09 -4.52 -3.21
N LEU A 227 -12.32 -4.55 -1.91
CA LEU A 227 -11.84 -5.61 -1.02
C LEU A 227 -13.08 -6.32 -0.46
N ASP A 228 -13.36 -7.50 -0.98
CA ASP A 228 -14.53 -8.29 -0.65
C ASP A 228 -14.11 -9.61 0.02
N GLU A 229 -14.93 -10.13 0.91
CA GLU A 229 -14.75 -11.48 1.44
C GLU A 229 -14.93 -12.54 0.33
N VAL A 230 -14.18 -13.63 0.44
CA VAL A 230 -14.34 -14.75 -0.49
C VAL A 230 -15.48 -15.62 -0.02
N ASP A 231 -16.53 -15.67 -0.83
CA ASP A 231 -17.62 -16.61 -0.59
C ASP A 231 -17.21 -18.02 -1.06
N PHE A 232 -17.01 -18.91 -0.10
CA PHE A 232 -16.68 -20.30 -0.37
C PHE A 232 -17.95 -21.12 -0.56
N ILE A 233 -18.12 -21.64 -1.76
CA ILE A 233 -19.15 -22.65 -2.00
C ILE A 233 -18.74 -23.89 -1.21
N LYS A 234 -19.40 -24.10 -0.08
CA LYS A 234 -19.16 -25.27 0.76
C LYS A 234 -19.84 -26.48 0.09
N GLY A 235 -19.06 -27.47 -0.28
CA GLY A 235 -19.55 -28.70 -0.89
C GLY A 235 -18.46 -29.75 -1.08
N PRO A 236 -18.77 -30.96 -1.48
CA PRO A 236 -20.09 -31.47 -1.88
C PRO A 236 -20.99 -31.73 -0.67
N PHE A 237 -22.18 -31.22 -0.74
CA PHE A 237 -23.22 -31.57 0.22
C PHE A 237 -24.14 -32.64 -0.38
N LEU A 238 -24.82 -33.37 0.47
CA LEU A 238 -25.97 -34.13 0.05
C LEU A 238 -27.02 -33.18 -0.57
N ASP A 239 -27.88 -33.72 -1.42
CA ASP A 239 -28.97 -32.93 -2.02
C ASP A 239 -29.68 -32.11 -0.95
N PRO A 240 -30.12 -30.88 -1.26
CA PRO A 240 -30.87 -30.07 -0.32
C PRO A 240 -32.08 -30.87 0.24
N ASN A 241 -32.26 -30.82 1.55
CA ASN A 241 -33.40 -31.41 2.17
C ASN A 241 -34.68 -30.72 1.67
N ILE A 242 -35.44 -31.39 0.79
CA ILE A 242 -36.70 -30.91 0.25
C ILE A 242 -37.91 -31.36 1.08
N THR A 243 -37.68 -32.04 2.21
CA THR A 243 -38.75 -32.45 3.12
C THR A 243 -39.23 -31.25 3.95
N THR A 244 -40.44 -31.35 4.49
CA THR A 244 -41.02 -30.35 5.40
C THR A 244 -40.40 -30.40 6.82
N THR A 245 -39.36 -31.24 7.04
CA THR A 245 -38.70 -31.36 8.33
C THR A 245 -37.90 -30.10 8.66
N THR A 246 -38.24 -29.46 9.73
CA THR A 246 -37.53 -28.28 10.25
C THR A 246 -36.66 -28.64 11.44
N LEU A 247 -35.51 -27.98 11.57
CA LEU A 247 -34.63 -28.09 12.72
C LEU A 247 -34.72 -26.79 13.54
N THR A 248 -35.09 -26.93 14.81
CA THR A 248 -35.23 -25.76 15.70
C THR A 248 -34.22 -25.85 16.83
N PRO A 249 -33.30 -24.89 16.96
CA PRO A 249 -32.40 -24.83 18.09
C PRO A 249 -33.12 -24.39 19.36
N SER A 250 -32.65 -24.86 20.53
CA SER A 250 -33.25 -24.54 21.84
C SER A 250 -33.25 -23.06 22.18
N ASN A 251 -32.25 -22.31 21.66
CA ASN A 251 -32.24 -20.84 21.68
C ASN A 251 -31.22 -20.30 20.65
N ALA A 252 -31.15 -18.97 20.47
CA ALA A 252 -30.31 -18.30 19.50
C ALA A 252 -28.91 -17.88 20.05
N SER A 253 -28.58 -18.16 21.34
CA SER A 253 -27.31 -17.75 21.91
C SER A 253 -26.18 -18.72 21.57
N THR A 254 -24.90 -18.30 21.71
CA THR A 254 -23.72 -19.14 21.46
C THR A 254 -23.55 -20.25 22.52
N GLY A 255 -22.87 -21.35 22.15
CA GLY A 255 -22.55 -22.50 23.02
C GLY A 255 -23.27 -23.80 22.61
N SER A 256 -23.19 -24.82 23.43
CA SER A 256 -23.82 -26.13 23.20
C SER A 256 -25.34 -26.00 23.15
N ARG A 257 -26.00 -26.59 22.12
CA ARG A 257 -27.44 -26.47 21.87
C ARG A 257 -28.05 -27.83 21.58
N THR A 258 -29.31 -27.98 21.99
CA THR A 258 -30.16 -29.09 21.53
C THR A 258 -30.88 -28.65 20.28
N ILE A 259 -30.82 -29.46 19.23
CA ILE A 259 -31.58 -29.26 18.01
C ILE A 259 -32.70 -30.25 17.98
N THR A 260 -33.91 -29.77 17.84
CA THR A 260 -35.11 -30.61 17.73
C THR A 260 -35.55 -30.63 16.28
N ALA A 261 -35.66 -31.82 15.72
CA ALA A 261 -36.29 -32.05 14.41
C ALA A 261 -37.80 -32.20 14.52
N SER A 262 -38.55 -31.60 13.62
CA SER A 262 -39.99 -31.71 13.56
C SER A 262 -40.48 -33.13 13.19
N ALA A 263 -39.65 -33.91 12.50
CA ALA A 263 -39.83 -35.31 12.19
C ALA A 263 -38.49 -36.03 12.11
N VAL A 264 -38.45 -37.32 12.43
CA VAL A 264 -37.18 -38.11 12.39
C VAL A 264 -36.97 -38.75 11.01
N THR A 265 -38.02 -38.85 10.21
CA THR A 265 -37.94 -39.37 8.84
C THR A 265 -37.30 -38.36 7.89
N GLY A 266 -36.23 -38.75 7.21
CA GLY A 266 -35.51 -37.91 6.24
C GLY A 266 -34.23 -37.23 6.77
N ILE A 267 -33.82 -37.47 8.02
CA ILE A 267 -32.54 -37.09 8.52
C ILE A 267 -31.58 -38.28 8.37
N ASN A 268 -30.74 -38.24 7.37
CA ASN A 268 -29.67 -39.22 7.23
C ASN A 268 -28.48 -38.75 8.08
N GLY A 269 -28.20 -39.49 9.13
CA GLY A 269 -26.96 -39.33 9.89
C GLY A 269 -25.76 -39.77 9.03
N GLY A 270 -24.87 -38.85 8.70
CA GLY A 270 -23.54 -39.15 8.14
C GLY A 270 -22.54 -39.36 9.25
#